data_046322f10968a31a1c878ecb55c8a42e
#
_entry.id   046322f10968a31a1c878ecb55c8a42e
#
_cell.length_a   1.000
_cell.length_b   1.000
_cell.length_c   1.000
_cell.angle_alpha   90.00
_cell.angle_beta   90.00
_cell.angle_gamma   90.00
#
_symmetry.space_group_name_H-M   'P 1'
#
loop_
_entity.id
_entity.type
_entity.pdbx_description
1 polymer ?
#
loop_
_entity_poly.entity_id
_entity_poly.type
_entity_poly.pdbx_seq_one_letter_code
_entity_poly.pdbx_strand_id
1 'polypeptide(L)'
;VYKRQVYDPGFKSTASCESKITFIDGAKGILLHRGYKIEDLAENSDYPEVCYLLLNGDLPSKENKKKFIDILTHHTMLHEQILRFYSGFRRDSHPMAVMVGIVGALSSFYPEKKYDFSTSKGKWVAVSRLLAKLPTMAAMAYKYSLGQPFIYPKNELSYSENFLHMLFSTPCGEYK
;
A
#
# COMPACT_ATOMS: atom_id res chain seq x y z
N VAL A 1 19.62 -11.66 -38.75
CA VAL A 1 18.23 -12.13 -38.54
C VAL A 1 17.48 -11.08 -37.75
N TYR A 2 16.63 -10.30 -38.42
CA TYR A 2 15.77 -9.35 -37.74
C TYR A 2 14.69 -10.13 -36.96
N LYS A 3 14.70 -10.05 -35.62
CA LYS A 3 13.61 -10.57 -34.83
C LYS A 3 12.37 -9.74 -35.12
N ARG A 4 11.33 -10.35 -35.69
CA ARG A 4 10.01 -9.69 -35.82
C ARG A 4 9.43 -9.49 -34.43
N GLN A 5 9.15 -8.25 -34.06
CA GLN A 5 8.46 -7.90 -32.83
C GLN A 5 7.01 -7.60 -33.18
N VAL A 6 6.09 -8.08 -32.34
CA VAL A 6 4.66 -7.70 -32.43
C VAL A 6 4.50 -6.42 -31.60
N TYR A 7 4.14 -5.33 -32.26
CA TYR A 7 3.79 -4.09 -31.61
C TYR A 7 2.27 -4.07 -31.40
N ASP A 8 1.84 -4.11 -30.13
CA ASP A 8 0.45 -4.09 -29.73
C ASP A 8 0.24 -3.05 -28.63
N PRO A 9 0.02 -1.76 -28.99
CA PRO A 9 -0.17 -0.69 -28.03
C PRO A 9 -1.46 -0.92 -27.23
N GLY A 10 -1.33 -1.04 -25.91
CA GLY A 10 -2.45 -1.26 -25.00
C GLY A 10 -2.88 -2.72 -24.84
N PHE A 11 -2.08 -3.66 -25.31
CA PHE A 11 -2.32 -5.11 -25.15
C PHE A 11 -3.72 -5.57 -25.61
N LYS A 12 -4.14 -5.10 -26.79
CA LYS A 12 -5.46 -5.47 -27.34
C LYS A 12 -5.51 -6.89 -27.90
N SER A 13 -4.37 -7.36 -28.42
CA SER A 13 -4.24 -8.67 -29.05
C SER A 13 -3.22 -9.57 -28.36
N THR A 14 -2.39 -9.01 -27.46
CA THR A 14 -1.38 -9.75 -26.72
C THR A 14 -1.58 -9.53 -25.21
N ALA A 15 -1.20 -10.51 -24.39
CA ALA A 15 -1.19 -10.39 -22.94
C ALA A 15 0.16 -9.83 -22.46
N SER A 16 0.13 -8.95 -21.44
CA SER A 16 1.33 -8.40 -20.82
C SER A 16 2.05 -9.40 -19.91
N CYS A 17 1.28 -10.24 -19.24
CA CYS A 17 1.78 -11.28 -18.32
C CYS A 17 0.70 -12.32 -18.04
N GLU A 18 1.12 -13.46 -17.50
CA GLU A 18 0.22 -14.42 -16.86
C GLU A 18 -0.02 -14.01 -15.41
N SER A 19 -1.28 -14.00 -14.95
CA SER A 19 -1.65 -13.65 -13.58
C SER A 19 -2.66 -14.64 -13.02
N LYS A 20 -2.44 -15.04 -11.76
CA LYS A 20 -3.37 -15.85 -10.95
C LYS A 20 -4.04 -15.03 -9.84
N ILE A 21 -3.83 -13.71 -9.83
CA ILE A 21 -4.29 -12.83 -8.74
C ILE A 21 -5.71 -12.37 -8.99
N THR A 22 -6.00 -11.90 -10.21
CA THR A 22 -7.27 -11.27 -10.51
C THR A 22 -7.82 -11.79 -11.84
N PHE A 23 -9.12 -12.08 -11.88
CA PHE A 23 -9.88 -12.35 -13.09
C PHE A 23 -10.92 -11.24 -13.28
N ILE A 24 -11.02 -10.71 -14.49
CA ILE A 24 -11.95 -9.65 -14.85
C ILE A 24 -12.70 -10.06 -16.13
N ASP A 25 -14.04 -10.07 -16.07
CA ASP A 25 -14.92 -10.13 -17.24
C ASP A 25 -15.77 -8.85 -17.25
N GLY A 26 -15.28 -7.85 -17.99
CA GLY A 26 -15.94 -6.54 -18.05
C GLY A 26 -17.32 -6.59 -18.75
N ALA A 27 -17.55 -7.55 -19.65
CA ALA A 27 -18.84 -7.69 -20.33
C ALA A 27 -19.94 -8.21 -19.38
N LYS A 28 -19.56 -9.07 -18.44
CA LYS A 28 -20.45 -9.65 -17.43
C LYS A 28 -20.41 -8.93 -16.09
N GLY A 29 -19.51 -7.96 -15.92
CA GLY A 29 -19.32 -7.27 -14.64
C GLY A 29 -18.75 -8.17 -13.53
N ILE A 30 -17.93 -9.18 -13.89
CA ILE A 30 -17.36 -10.13 -12.93
C ILE A 30 -15.95 -9.71 -12.58
N LEU A 31 -15.67 -9.59 -11.28
CA LEU A 31 -14.34 -9.37 -10.72
C LEU A 31 -14.07 -10.41 -9.63
N LEU A 32 -12.99 -11.18 -9.81
CA LEU A 32 -12.56 -12.16 -8.83
C LEU A 32 -11.14 -11.83 -8.36
N HIS A 33 -10.90 -11.89 -7.07
CA HIS A 33 -9.57 -11.85 -6.45
C HIS A 33 -9.22 -13.21 -5.87
N ARG A 34 -8.20 -13.88 -6.43
CA ARG A 34 -7.80 -15.25 -6.04
C ARG A 34 -8.96 -16.26 -6.06
N GLY A 35 -9.97 -16.03 -6.92
CA GLY A 35 -11.17 -16.87 -7.03
C GLY A 35 -12.36 -16.43 -6.18
N TYR A 36 -12.18 -15.49 -5.25
CA TYR A 36 -13.25 -14.90 -4.45
C TYR A 36 -13.91 -13.75 -5.18
N LYS A 37 -15.23 -13.66 -5.15
CA LYS A 37 -15.97 -12.54 -5.74
C LYS A 37 -15.71 -11.25 -4.96
N ILE A 38 -15.63 -10.13 -5.66
CA ILE A 38 -15.37 -8.84 -5.02
C ILE A 38 -16.52 -8.44 -4.08
N GLU A 39 -17.75 -8.80 -4.41
CA GLU A 39 -18.93 -8.54 -3.58
C GLU A 39 -18.81 -9.23 -2.22
N ASP A 40 -18.45 -10.54 -2.24
CA ASP A 40 -18.29 -11.34 -1.02
C ASP A 40 -17.16 -10.78 -0.13
N LEU A 41 -16.06 -10.33 -0.75
CA LEU A 41 -14.94 -9.74 -0.03
C LEU A 41 -15.30 -8.36 0.55
N ALA A 42 -16.10 -7.57 -0.16
CA ALA A 42 -16.51 -6.25 0.30
C ALA A 42 -17.46 -6.31 1.51
N GLU A 43 -18.31 -7.35 1.56
CA GLU A 43 -19.26 -7.53 2.65
C GLU A 43 -18.66 -8.22 3.88
N ASN A 44 -17.71 -9.16 3.68
CA ASN A 44 -17.29 -10.08 4.74
C ASN A 44 -15.82 -9.97 5.13
N SER A 45 -15.02 -9.12 4.46
CA SER A 45 -13.58 -8.99 4.72
C SER A 45 -13.17 -7.55 5.01
N ASP A 46 -12.13 -7.39 5.82
CA ASP A 46 -11.48 -6.09 6.00
C ASP A 46 -10.29 -5.90 5.03
N TYR A 47 -9.78 -4.69 4.96
CA TYR A 47 -8.67 -4.35 4.07
C TYR A 47 -7.40 -5.20 4.30
N PRO A 48 -6.93 -5.43 5.53
CA PRO A 48 -5.82 -6.35 5.80
C PRO A 48 -6.06 -7.78 5.32
N GLU A 49 -7.27 -8.32 5.44
CA GLU A 49 -7.61 -9.66 4.95
C GLU A 49 -7.48 -9.74 3.43
N VAL A 50 -8.00 -8.76 2.72
CA VAL A 50 -7.88 -8.70 1.25
C VAL A 50 -6.42 -8.55 0.83
N CYS A 51 -5.63 -7.71 1.52
CA CYS A 51 -4.20 -7.63 1.27
C CYS A 51 -3.50 -8.99 1.49
N TYR A 52 -3.83 -9.67 2.56
CA TYR A 52 -3.27 -11.01 2.84
C TYR A 52 -3.64 -12.01 1.75
N LEU A 53 -4.91 -12.04 1.33
CA LEU A 53 -5.41 -12.89 0.24
C LEU A 53 -4.63 -12.67 -1.05
N LEU A 54 -4.45 -11.42 -1.47
CA LEU A 54 -3.74 -11.10 -2.72
C LEU A 54 -2.28 -11.52 -2.68
N LEU A 55 -1.63 -11.36 -1.51
CA LEU A 55 -0.21 -11.69 -1.33
C LEU A 55 0.04 -13.19 -1.18
N ASN A 56 -0.82 -13.91 -0.45
CA ASN A 56 -0.59 -15.32 -0.09
C ASN A 56 -1.42 -16.30 -0.91
N GLY A 57 -2.46 -15.85 -1.59
CA GLY A 57 -3.29 -16.68 -2.47
C GLY A 57 -4.55 -17.24 -1.83
N ASP A 58 -4.71 -17.10 -0.51
CA ASP A 58 -5.89 -17.55 0.24
C ASP A 58 -6.18 -16.63 1.43
N LEU A 59 -7.40 -16.68 1.96
CA LEU A 59 -7.80 -15.91 3.14
C LEU A 59 -7.04 -16.38 4.39
N PRO A 60 -6.69 -15.46 5.30
CA PRO A 60 -5.95 -15.82 6.49
C PRO A 60 -6.79 -16.60 7.49
N SER A 61 -6.20 -17.58 8.19
CA SER A 61 -6.77 -18.09 9.42
C SER A 61 -6.83 -16.98 10.48
N LYS A 62 -7.66 -17.13 11.52
CA LYS A 62 -7.75 -16.15 12.62
C LYS A 62 -6.38 -15.82 13.24
N GLU A 63 -5.52 -16.81 13.38
CA GLU A 63 -4.18 -16.64 13.92
C GLU A 63 -3.27 -15.84 12.96
N ASN A 64 -3.29 -16.20 11.67
CA ASN A 64 -2.51 -15.51 10.65
C ASN A 64 -2.98 -14.06 10.43
N LYS A 65 -4.30 -13.83 10.47
CA LYS A 65 -4.87 -12.49 10.45
C LYS A 65 -4.32 -11.64 11.59
N LYS A 66 -4.39 -12.14 12.81
CA LYS A 66 -3.87 -11.45 14.00
C LYS A 66 -2.39 -11.12 13.87
N LYS A 67 -1.55 -12.08 13.45
CA LYS A 67 -0.12 -11.85 13.22
C LYS A 67 0.14 -10.80 12.13
N PHE A 68 -0.65 -10.83 11.06
CA PHE A 68 -0.48 -9.87 9.96
C PHE A 68 -0.88 -8.45 10.38
N ILE A 69 -2.00 -8.30 11.08
CA ILE A 69 -2.43 -7.01 11.63
C ILE A 69 -1.39 -6.47 12.61
N ASP A 70 -0.84 -7.31 13.49
CA ASP A 70 0.21 -6.93 14.43
C ASP A 70 1.46 -6.40 13.70
N ILE A 71 1.88 -7.07 12.62
CA ILE A 71 2.98 -6.60 11.78
C ILE A 71 2.66 -5.23 11.15
N LEU A 72 1.46 -5.05 10.60
CA LEU A 72 1.08 -3.77 9.99
C LEU A 72 1.07 -2.65 11.04
N THR A 73 0.44 -2.88 12.19
CA THR A 73 0.29 -1.90 13.27
C THR A 73 1.64 -1.41 13.79
N HIS A 74 2.60 -2.31 13.97
CA HIS A 74 3.91 -1.95 14.54
C HIS A 74 4.94 -1.42 13.52
N HIS A 75 4.55 -1.26 12.25
CA HIS A 75 5.43 -0.75 11.20
C HIS A 75 4.92 0.53 10.52
N THR A 76 3.92 1.19 11.07
CA THR A 76 3.29 2.40 10.51
C THR A 76 4.17 3.65 10.52
N MET A 77 5.04 3.77 11.53
CA MET A 77 5.89 4.95 11.71
C MET A 77 6.94 5.11 10.61
N LEU A 78 7.11 6.36 10.16
CA LEU A 78 8.20 6.76 9.28
C LEU A 78 9.41 7.25 10.10
N HIS A 79 10.59 7.15 9.50
CA HIS A 79 11.79 7.74 10.09
C HIS A 79 11.69 9.27 10.00
N GLU A 80 12.05 9.99 11.09
CA GLU A 80 11.95 11.45 11.15
C GLU A 80 12.68 12.19 10.01
N GLN A 81 13.76 11.64 9.50
CA GLN A 81 14.46 12.22 8.36
C GLN A 81 13.62 12.21 7.07
N ILE A 82 12.71 11.23 6.91
CA ILE A 82 11.80 11.20 5.75
C ILE A 82 10.86 12.39 5.78
N LEU A 83 10.46 12.86 6.96
CA LEU A 83 9.55 13.99 7.09
C LEU A 83 10.13 15.27 6.49
N ARG A 84 11.44 15.42 6.49
CA ARG A 84 12.14 16.57 5.87
C ARG A 84 12.03 16.55 4.34
N PHE A 85 11.82 15.40 3.71
CA PHE A 85 11.63 15.31 2.26
C PHE A 85 10.38 16.04 1.80
N TYR A 86 9.32 16.06 2.62
CA TYR A 86 8.10 16.80 2.26
C TYR A 86 8.37 18.27 2.04
N SER A 87 9.26 18.89 2.80
CA SER A 87 9.61 20.32 2.64
C SER A 87 10.34 20.62 1.33
N GLY A 88 10.85 19.62 0.63
CA GLY A 88 11.46 19.76 -0.70
C GLY A 88 10.45 19.82 -1.84
N PHE A 89 9.18 19.48 -1.60
CA PHE A 89 8.12 19.57 -2.59
C PHE A 89 7.37 20.90 -2.48
N ARG A 90 6.84 21.36 -3.59
CA ARG A 90 5.88 22.48 -3.57
C ARG A 90 4.57 21.99 -2.96
N ARG A 91 3.87 22.85 -2.22
CA ARG A 91 2.59 22.48 -1.57
C ARG A 91 1.47 22.17 -2.57
N ASP A 92 1.53 22.78 -3.76
CA ASP A 92 0.62 22.56 -4.87
C ASP A 92 1.01 21.40 -5.79
N SER A 93 2.03 20.61 -5.41
CA SER A 93 2.43 19.43 -6.16
C SER A 93 1.33 18.36 -6.15
N HIS A 94 1.20 17.67 -7.29
CA HIS A 94 0.27 16.53 -7.36
C HIS A 94 0.63 15.48 -6.30
N PRO A 95 -0.34 14.99 -5.50
CA PRO A 95 -0.06 14.09 -4.38
C PRO A 95 0.64 12.79 -4.81
N MET A 96 0.36 12.28 -6.01
CA MET A 96 1.06 11.10 -6.53
C MET A 96 2.54 11.37 -6.83
N ALA A 97 2.90 12.58 -7.26
CA ALA A 97 4.31 12.94 -7.46
C ALA A 97 5.06 12.95 -6.12
N VAL A 98 4.43 13.50 -5.07
CA VAL A 98 4.97 13.45 -3.71
C VAL A 98 5.13 12.01 -3.24
N MET A 99 4.09 11.17 -3.42
CA MET A 99 4.12 9.75 -3.03
C MET A 99 5.24 8.98 -3.73
N VAL A 100 5.43 9.16 -5.03
CA VAL A 100 6.52 8.51 -5.80
C VAL A 100 7.88 8.91 -5.21
N GLY A 101 8.09 10.21 -4.92
CA GLY A 101 9.33 10.70 -4.32
C GLY A 101 9.60 10.13 -2.94
N ILE A 102 8.60 10.12 -2.05
CA ILE A 102 8.73 9.61 -0.68
C ILE A 102 8.93 8.09 -0.65
N VAL A 103 8.18 7.33 -1.46
CA VAL A 103 8.36 5.86 -1.57
C VAL A 103 9.75 5.53 -2.11
N GLY A 104 10.25 6.28 -3.11
CA GLY A 104 11.61 6.14 -3.61
C GLY A 104 12.66 6.44 -2.52
N ALA A 105 12.50 7.51 -1.77
CA ALA A 105 13.38 7.88 -0.66
C ALA A 105 13.38 6.83 0.47
N LEU A 106 12.26 6.12 0.67
CA LEU A 106 12.15 5.08 1.71
C LEU A 106 13.19 3.97 1.51
N SER A 107 13.60 3.68 0.27
CA SER A 107 14.61 2.65 -0.04
C SER A 107 15.95 2.92 0.68
N SER A 108 16.34 4.18 0.86
CA SER A 108 17.59 4.55 1.52
C SER A 108 17.63 4.20 3.03
N PHE A 109 16.47 3.96 3.64
CA PHE A 109 16.35 3.57 5.04
C PHE A 109 16.36 2.04 5.26
N TYR A 110 16.32 1.28 4.18
CA TYR A 110 16.32 -0.20 4.18
C TYR A 110 17.42 -0.75 3.27
N PRO A 111 18.70 -0.62 3.66
CA PRO A 111 19.81 -1.02 2.82
C PRO A 111 19.78 -2.54 2.58
N GLU A 112 20.07 -2.95 1.34
CA GLU A 112 20.06 -4.36 0.89
C GLU A 112 20.94 -5.28 1.74
N LYS A 113 22.06 -4.77 2.24
CA LYS A 113 22.97 -5.53 3.15
C LYS A 113 22.28 -6.08 4.38
N LYS A 114 21.20 -5.45 4.85
CA LYS A 114 20.43 -5.87 6.02
C LYS A 114 19.18 -6.69 5.65
N TYR A 115 18.68 -6.53 4.43
CA TYR A 115 17.43 -7.13 3.97
C TYR A 115 17.66 -7.81 2.62
N ASP A 116 17.66 -9.14 2.62
CA ASP A 116 17.79 -9.91 1.38
C ASP A 116 16.44 -10.00 0.65
N PHE A 117 16.24 -9.09 -0.28
CA PHE A 117 15.01 -9.03 -1.11
C PHE A 117 14.97 -10.12 -2.20
N SER A 118 16.00 -10.93 -2.37
CA SER A 118 15.97 -12.09 -3.27
C SER A 118 15.13 -13.24 -2.70
N THR A 119 15.08 -13.35 -1.39
CA THR A 119 14.33 -14.39 -0.68
C THR A 119 12.84 -14.08 -0.55
N SER A 120 11.99 -15.11 -0.49
CA SER A 120 10.55 -14.94 -0.23
C SER A 120 10.28 -14.25 1.11
N LYS A 121 11.07 -14.56 2.15
CA LYS A 121 10.98 -13.91 3.45
C LYS A 121 11.33 -12.42 3.41
N GLY A 122 12.40 -12.07 2.70
CA GLY A 122 12.80 -10.67 2.53
C GLY A 122 11.75 -9.86 1.77
N LYS A 123 11.20 -10.42 0.69
CA LYS A 123 10.09 -9.82 -0.08
C LYS A 123 8.86 -9.60 0.79
N TRP A 124 8.47 -10.60 1.58
CA TRP A 124 7.34 -10.50 2.51
C TRP A 124 7.51 -9.37 3.52
N VAL A 125 8.70 -9.26 4.13
CA VAL A 125 9.01 -8.18 5.07
C VAL A 125 8.94 -6.80 4.38
N ALA A 126 9.48 -6.67 3.17
CA ALA A 126 9.46 -5.42 2.41
C ALA A 126 8.03 -4.98 2.07
N VAL A 127 7.22 -5.91 1.56
CA VAL A 127 5.82 -5.64 1.19
C VAL A 127 4.99 -5.26 2.42
N SER A 128 5.12 -6.02 3.53
CA SER A 128 4.39 -5.73 4.77
C SER A 128 4.73 -4.35 5.33
N ARG A 129 6.01 -3.97 5.32
CA ARG A 129 6.45 -2.64 5.74
C ARG A 129 5.95 -1.52 4.84
N LEU A 130 5.95 -1.75 3.53
CA LEU A 130 5.42 -0.78 2.58
C LEU A 130 3.91 -0.57 2.79
N LEU A 131 3.14 -1.67 2.89
CA LEU A 131 1.72 -1.61 3.20
C LEU A 131 1.43 -0.84 4.50
N ALA A 132 2.19 -1.12 5.56
CA ALA A 132 2.03 -0.44 6.84
C ALA A 132 2.29 1.08 6.77
N LYS A 133 3.25 1.51 5.93
CA LYS A 133 3.70 2.91 5.86
C LYS A 133 2.94 3.75 4.83
N LEU A 134 2.34 3.14 3.82
CA LEU A 134 1.64 3.87 2.75
C LEU A 134 0.56 4.82 3.27
N PRO A 135 -0.32 4.43 4.21
CA PRO A 135 -1.31 5.35 4.78
C PRO A 135 -0.69 6.56 5.47
N THR A 136 0.38 6.33 6.24
CA THR A 136 1.10 7.40 6.93
C THR A 136 1.73 8.36 5.93
N MET A 137 2.37 7.84 4.88
CA MET A 137 2.97 8.68 3.84
C MET A 137 1.91 9.50 3.09
N ALA A 138 0.78 8.90 2.74
CA ALA A 138 -0.31 9.58 2.05
C ALA A 138 -0.97 10.66 2.93
N ALA A 139 -1.22 10.36 4.20
CA ALA A 139 -1.78 11.32 5.14
C ALA A 139 -0.85 12.51 5.38
N MET A 140 0.45 12.27 5.49
CA MET A 140 1.44 13.34 5.63
C MET A 140 1.55 14.18 4.35
N ALA A 141 1.47 13.58 3.16
CA ALA A 141 1.43 14.34 1.91
C ALA A 141 0.22 15.29 1.86
N TYR A 142 -0.95 14.80 2.26
CA TYR A 142 -2.17 15.61 2.36
C TYR A 142 -2.02 16.74 3.39
N LYS A 143 -1.56 16.45 4.61
CA LYS A 143 -1.32 17.46 5.66
C LYS A 143 -0.32 18.52 5.20
N TYR A 144 0.73 18.10 4.51
CA TYR A 144 1.72 19.01 3.96
C TYR A 144 1.12 19.98 2.93
N SER A 145 0.28 19.48 2.01
CA SER A 145 -0.39 20.32 1.01
C SER A 145 -1.28 21.39 1.63
N LEU A 146 -1.94 21.07 2.75
CA LEU A 146 -2.77 22.01 3.51
C LEU A 146 -1.97 22.95 4.43
N GLY A 147 -0.67 22.73 4.61
CA GLY A 147 0.14 23.46 5.57
C GLY A 147 -0.20 23.15 7.03
N GLN A 148 -0.78 21.98 7.30
CA GLN A 148 -1.12 21.51 8.63
C GLN A 148 0.00 20.64 9.22
N PRO A 149 0.12 20.58 10.56
CA PRO A 149 1.07 19.69 11.21
C PRO A 149 0.73 18.22 10.93
N PHE A 150 1.76 17.38 10.89
CA PHE A 150 1.58 15.95 10.74
C PHE A 150 0.93 15.32 11.98
N ILE A 151 0.05 14.37 11.73
CA ILE A 151 -0.57 13.54 12.77
C ILE A 151 0.03 12.14 12.65
N TYR A 152 0.44 11.61 13.80
CA TYR A 152 1.09 10.30 13.88
C TYR A 152 0.06 9.17 14.06
N PRO A 153 0.39 7.95 13.60
CA PRO A 153 -0.49 6.80 13.75
C PRO A 153 -0.67 6.40 15.23
N LYS A 154 -1.81 5.82 15.54
CA LYS A 154 -2.18 5.22 16.84
C LYS A 154 -2.32 3.71 16.69
N ASN A 155 -1.68 2.94 17.58
CA ASN A 155 -1.68 1.48 17.49
C ASN A 155 -3.02 0.82 17.91
N GLU A 156 -3.87 1.54 18.62
CA GLU A 156 -5.19 1.08 19.04
C GLU A 156 -6.27 1.15 17.93
N LEU A 157 -6.01 1.87 16.85
CA LEU A 157 -6.93 2.03 15.73
C LEU A 157 -6.72 0.95 14.68
N SER A 158 -7.81 0.55 14.02
CA SER A 158 -7.73 -0.29 12.83
C SER A 158 -7.00 0.41 11.70
N TYR A 159 -6.63 -0.32 10.65
CA TYR A 159 -5.88 0.21 9.51
C TYR A 159 -6.59 1.41 8.85
N SER A 160 -7.91 1.29 8.61
CA SER A 160 -8.70 2.35 7.97
C SER A 160 -8.97 3.51 8.91
N GLU A 161 -9.32 3.24 10.16
CA GLU A 161 -9.52 4.28 11.19
C GLU A 161 -8.24 5.09 11.40
N ASN A 162 -7.08 4.42 11.45
CA ASN A 162 -5.80 5.07 11.61
C ASN A 162 -5.47 6.00 10.42
N PHE A 163 -5.80 5.57 9.20
CA PHE A 163 -5.65 6.43 8.03
C PHE A 163 -6.53 7.68 8.10
N LEU A 164 -7.80 7.54 8.43
CA LEU A 164 -8.72 8.67 8.61
C LEU A 164 -8.30 9.59 9.76
N HIS A 165 -7.84 9.01 10.88
CA HIS A 165 -7.29 9.75 11.99
C HIS A 165 -6.12 10.64 11.53
N MET A 166 -5.13 10.08 10.83
CA MET A 166 -3.98 10.85 10.35
C MET A 166 -4.36 11.92 9.31
N LEU A 167 -5.38 11.67 8.47
CA LEU A 167 -5.84 12.63 7.47
C LEU A 167 -6.57 13.83 8.09
N PHE A 168 -7.48 13.59 9.01
CA PHE A 168 -8.48 14.59 9.41
C PHE A 168 -8.33 15.11 10.83
N SER A 169 -7.67 14.39 11.74
CA SER A 169 -7.39 14.94 13.07
C SER A 169 -6.41 16.12 13.01
N THR A 170 -6.49 16.97 14.01
CA THR A 170 -5.54 18.07 14.24
C THR A 170 -4.99 17.94 15.66
N PRO A 171 -3.87 18.63 15.99
CA PRO A 171 -3.38 18.64 17.38
C PRO A 171 -4.37 19.18 18.40
N CYS A 172 -5.36 19.97 17.93
CA CYS A 172 -6.39 20.58 18.77
C CYS A 172 -7.71 19.78 18.83
N GLY A 173 -7.85 18.74 18.01
CA GLY A 173 -9.10 17.96 17.95
C GLY A 173 -8.95 16.67 17.17
N GLU A 174 -9.47 15.59 17.75
CA GLU A 174 -9.49 14.28 17.08
C GLU A 174 -10.65 14.19 16.09
N TYR A 175 -10.39 13.48 14.97
CA TYR A 175 -11.45 13.04 14.06
C TYR A 175 -12.21 11.87 14.71
N LYS A 176 -13.52 12.00 14.79
CA LYS A 176 -14.45 10.99 15.33
C LYS A 176 -15.26 10.35 14.22
#